data_f916cb089e59d99c401bb9663dc4c3ac
#
_entry.id   f916cb089e59d99c401bb9663dc4c3ac
#
_cell.length_a   1.000
_cell.length_b   1.000
_cell.length_c   1.000
_cell.angle_alpha   90.00
_cell.angle_beta   90.00
_cell.angle_gamma   90.00
#
_symmetry.space_group_name_H-M   'P 1'
#
loop_
_entity.id
_entity.type
_entity.pdbx_description
1 polymer ?
#
loop_
_entity_poly.entity_id
_entity_poly.type
_entity_poly.pdbx_seq_one_letter_code
_entity_poly.pdbx_strand_id
1 'polypeptide(L)'
;MKEILFTIILFSCQFVYSQNQQDADLIRAARQSSNQAIVKQDVEGITSFWLDDYVVIRGSGAIESGKEVNTANWHKIFKDAPKTYFERVPSEIIISKNNPDMAWETGIWKGFNTYSKGGRYSAQWKKKDGAWKIQAELFVALEK
;
A
#
# COMPACT_ATOMS: atom_id res chain seq x y z
N MET A 1 34.78 -25.77 16.67
CA MET A 1 33.30 -25.76 16.66
C MET A 1 32.66 -24.41 17.00
N LYS A 2 33.19 -23.61 17.91
CA LYS A 2 32.65 -22.27 18.25
C LYS A 2 32.72 -21.27 17.09
N GLU A 3 33.72 -21.30 16.26
CA GLU A 3 33.93 -20.37 15.15
C GLU A 3 32.98 -20.64 13.96
N ILE A 4 32.62 -21.88 13.71
CA ILE A 4 31.70 -22.28 12.65
C ILE A 4 30.26 -21.82 13.00
N LEU A 5 29.88 -21.86 14.28
CA LEU A 5 28.54 -21.42 14.73
C LEU A 5 28.36 -19.91 14.56
N PHE A 6 29.41 -19.12 14.81
CA PHE A 6 29.39 -17.67 14.66
C PHE A 6 29.28 -17.24 13.18
N THR A 7 29.95 -17.95 12.28
CA THR A 7 29.91 -17.70 10.84
C THR A 7 28.50 -17.99 10.25
N ILE A 8 27.83 -19.05 10.71
CA ILE A 8 26.48 -19.41 10.27
C ILE A 8 25.46 -18.35 10.72
N ILE A 9 25.57 -17.81 11.92
CA ILE A 9 24.67 -16.76 12.43
C ILE A 9 24.81 -15.45 11.66
N LEU A 10 26.03 -15.04 11.31
CA LEU A 10 26.28 -13.87 10.48
C LEU A 10 25.70 -14.02 9.07
N PHE A 11 25.80 -15.20 8.47
CA PHE A 11 25.26 -15.45 7.13
C PHE A 11 23.73 -15.43 7.10
N SER A 12 23.08 -15.99 8.13
CA SER A 12 21.62 -15.95 8.25
C SER A 12 21.04 -14.54 8.43
N CYS A 13 21.71 -13.66 9.17
CA CYS A 13 21.30 -12.27 9.32
C CYS A 13 21.35 -11.47 8.01
N GLN A 14 22.34 -11.73 7.17
CA GLN A 14 22.45 -11.05 5.87
C GLN A 14 21.35 -11.47 4.90
N PHE A 15 20.95 -12.74 4.90
CA PHE A 15 19.83 -13.21 4.06
C PHE A 15 18.49 -12.57 4.43
N VAL A 16 18.18 -12.48 5.71
CA VAL A 16 16.91 -11.87 6.18
C VAL A 16 16.87 -10.38 5.86
N TYR A 17 17.97 -9.65 6.03
CA TYR A 17 18.03 -8.24 5.69
C TYR A 17 17.85 -8.00 4.19
N SER A 18 18.47 -8.81 3.34
CA SER A 18 18.34 -8.75 1.88
C SER A 18 16.89 -9.03 1.44
N GLN A 19 16.23 -10.04 2.05
CA GLN A 19 14.84 -10.38 1.73
C GLN A 19 13.88 -9.26 2.12
N ASN A 20 14.02 -8.66 3.31
CA ASN A 20 13.17 -7.56 3.75
C ASN A 20 13.32 -6.32 2.86
N GLN A 21 14.53 -6.03 2.38
CA GLN A 21 14.76 -4.94 1.44
C GLN A 21 14.08 -5.22 0.10
N GLN A 22 14.20 -6.42 -0.43
CA GLN A 22 13.56 -6.85 -1.67
C GLN A 22 12.02 -6.76 -1.55
N ASP A 23 11.44 -7.20 -0.45
CA ASP A 23 10.00 -7.10 -0.20
C ASP A 23 9.53 -5.64 -0.10
N ALA A 24 10.28 -4.78 0.55
CA ALA A 24 9.97 -3.35 0.60
C ALA A 24 10.04 -2.70 -0.80
N ASP A 25 10.96 -3.10 -1.65
CA ASP A 25 11.07 -2.60 -3.02
C ASP A 25 9.91 -3.09 -3.91
N LEU A 26 9.46 -4.34 -3.72
CA LEU A 26 8.26 -4.87 -4.38
C LEU A 26 6.99 -4.10 -3.97
N ILE A 27 6.85 -3.75 -2.69
CA ILE A 27 5.73 -2.94 -2.20
C ILE A 27 5.79 -1.52 -2.81
N ARG A 28 6.96 -0.89 -2.89
CA ARG A 28 7.12 0.42 -3.56
C ARG A 28 6.71 0.36 -5.02
N ALA A 29 7.14 -0.67 -5.75
CA ALA A 29 6.77 -0.87 -7.14
C ALA A 29 5.27 -1.09 -7.32
N ALA A 30 4.64 -1.89 -6.45
CA ALA A 30 3.20 -2.11 -6.44
C ALA A 30 2.43 -0.80 -6.15
N ARG A 31 2.90 0.01 -5.19
CA ARG A 31 2.32 1.33 -4.89
C ARG A 31 2.41 2.28 -6.09
N GLN A 32 3.56 2.34 -6.75
CA GLN A 32 3.74 3.17 -7.95
C GLN A 32 2.79 2.73 -9.07
N SER A 33 2.67 1.43 -9.31
CA SER A 33 1.76 0.89 -10.32
C SER A 33 0.29 1.18 -9.99
N SER A 34 -0.10 1.07 -8.71
CA SER A 34 -1.43 1.47 -8.23
C SER A 34 -1.69 2.97 -8.42
N ASN A 35 -0.72 3.86 -8.18
CA ASN A 35 -0.84 5.29 -8.48
C ASN A 35 -1.04 5.54 -9.98
N GLN A 36 -0.29 4.84 -10.83
CA GLN A 36 -0.44 4.97 -12.28
C GLN A 36 -1.82 4.50 -12.77
N ALA A 37 -2.38 3.44 -12.17
CA ALA A 37 -3.73 2.98 -12.47
C ALA A 37 -4.77 4.06 -12.11
N ILE A 38 -4.61 4.77 -10.98
CA ILE A 38 -5.49 5.90 -10.62
C ILE A 38 -5.40 7.03 -11.65
N VAL A 39 -4.21 7.43 -12.05
CA VAL A 39 -4.03 8.48 -13.08
C VAL A 39 -4.69 8.09 -14.40
N LYS A 40 -4.64 6.81 -14.77
CA LYS A 40 -5.27 6.28 -15.98
C LYS A 40 -6.77 6.01 -15.82
N GLN A 41 -7.32 6.15 -14.61
CA GLN A 41 -8.70 5.77 -14.25
C GLN A 41 -9.01 4.29 -14.53
N ASP A 42 -7.98 3.46 -14.46
CA ASP A 42 -8.06 2.00 -14.62
C ASP A 42 -8.50 1.37 -13.29
N VAL A 43 -9.82 1.22 -13.10
CA VAL A 43 -10.38 0.68 -11.87
C VAL A 43 -9.94 -0.76 -11.63
N GLU A 44 -9.85 -1.59 -12.66
CA GLU A 44 -9.38 -2.96 -12.56
C GLU A 44 -7.90 -3.00 -12.13
N GLY A 45 -7.08 -2.15 -12.73
CA GLY A 45 -5.69 -1.96 -12.33
C GLY A 45 -5.55 -1.52 -10.87
N ILE A 46 -6.37 -0.58 -10.38
CA ILE A 46 -6.37 -0.14 -8.98
C ILE A 46 -6.70 -1.31 -8.06
N THR A 47 -7.80 -2.01 -8.34
CA THR A 47 -8.34 -3.07 -7.46
C THR A 47 -7.53 -4.37 -7.52
N SER A 48 -6.70 -4.54 -8.54
CA SER A 48 -5.78 -5.68 -8.65
C SER A 48 -4.77 -5.76 -7.50
N PHE A 49 -4.48 -4.63 -6.85
CA PHE A 49 -3.59 -4.56 -5.70
C PHE A 49 -4.27 -4.85 -4.36
N TRP A 50 -5.58 -5.07 -4.30
CA TRP A 50 -6.33 -5.28 -3.06
C TRP A 50 -6.63 -6.76 -2.80
N LEU A 51 -6.69 -7.10 -1.50
CA LEU A 51 -7.34 -8.32 -1.05
C LEU A 51 -8.88 -8.20 -1.16
N ASP A 52 -9.57 -9.31 -1.15
CA ASP A 52 -11.04 -9.31 -1.24
C ASP A 52 -11.69 -8.66 0.00
N ASP A 53 -11.04 -8.77 1.15
CA ASP A 53 -11.43 -8.17 2.43
C ASP A 53 -10.86 -6.75 2.64
N TYR A 54 -10.41 -6.09 1.57
CA TYR A 54 -9.85 -4.74 1.63
C TYR A 54 -10.73 -3.75 2.39
N VAL A 55 -10.12 -2.95 3.27
CA VAL A 55 -10.80 -1.90 4.04
C VAL A 55 -10.10 -0.56 3.83
N VAL A 56 -10.88 0.50 3.65
CA VAL A 56 -10.35 1.85 3.65
C VAL A 56 -11.09 2.75 4.65
N ILE A 57 -10.31 3.54 5.38
CA ILE A 57 -10.81 4.69 6.14
C ILE A 57 -10.38 5.94 5.37
N ARG A 58 -11.35 6.61 4.76
CA ARG A 58 -11.11 7.78 3.92
C ARG A 58 -10.73 9.00 4.73
N GLY A 59 -10.08 9.98 4.11
CA GLY A 59 -9.77 11.26 4.72
C GLY A 59 -10.98 12.04 5.26
N SER A 60 -12.20 11.69 4.85
CA SER A 60 -13.48 12.18 5.39
C SER A 60 -13.93 11.46 6.67
N GLY A 61 -13.28 10.37 7.06
CA GLY A 61 -13.68 9.50 8.15
C GLY A 61 -14.64 8.37 7.77
N ALA A 62 -15.10 8.30 6.51
CA ALA A 62 -15.93 7.20 6.04
C ALA A 62 -15.13 5.88 6.01
N ILE A 63 -15.76 4.81 6.50
CA ILE A 63 -15.19 3.46 6.51
C ILE A 63 -15.91 2.64 5.44
N GLU A 64 -15.15 2.01 4.56
CA GLU A 64 -15.67 1.17 3.49
C GLU A 64 -14.94 -0.17 3.48
N SER A 65 -15.68 -1.26 3.53
CA SER A 65 -15.16 -2.62 3.62
C SER A 65 -15.54 -3.43 2.38
N GLY A 66 -14.60 -4.25 1.93
CA GLY A 66 -14.76 -5.14 0.79
C GLY A 66 -14.27 -4.52 -0.53
N LYS A 67 -13.61 -5.35 -1.31
CA LYS A 67 -13.07 -4.98 -2.63
C LYS A 67 -14.19 -4.52 -3.58
N GLU A 68 -15.32 -5.20 -3.60
CA GLU A 68 -16.44 -4.90 -4.48
C GLU A 68 -17.02 -3.50 -4.21
N VAL A 69 -17.27 -3.16 -2.94
CA VAL A 69 -17.79 -1.84 -2.53
C VAL A 69 -16.81 -0.74 -2.96
N ASN A 70 -15.53 -0.93 -2.71
CA ASN A 70 -14.50 0.04 -3.05
C ASN A 70 -14.30 0.16 -4.58
N THR A 71 -14.48 -0.91 -5.35
CA THR A 71 -14.50 -0.89 -6.82
C THR A 71 -15.63 -0.01 -7.35
N ALA A 72 -16.87 -0.22 -6.85
CA ALA A 72 -18.01 0.61 -7.22
C ALA A 72 -17.80 2.10 -6.90
N ASN A 73 -17.17 2.39 -5.76
CA ASN A 73 -16.82 3.76 -5.37
C ASN A 73 -15.81 4.41 -6.32
N TRP A 74 -14.80 3.70 -6.81
CA TRP A 74 -13.87 4.24 -7.79
C TRP A 74 -14.54 4.54 -9.13
N HIS A 75 -15.43 3.66 -9.61
CA HIS A 75 -16.25 3.95 -10.80
C HIS A 75 -17.08 5.23 -10.62
N LYS A 76 -17.69 5.39 -9.44
CA LYS A 76 -18.46 6.61 -9.12
C LYS A 76 -17.57 7.86 -9.08
N ILE A 77 -16.39 7.80 -8.43
CA ILE A 77 -15.46 8.92 -8.35
C ILE A 77 -15.06 9.40 -9.75
N PHE A 78 -14.67 8.49 -10.63
CA PHE A 78 -14.23 8.85 -11.98
C PHE A 78 -15.37 9.35 -12.87
N LYS A 79 -16.59 8.83 -12.67
CA LYS A 79 -17.79 9.32 -13.36
C LYS A 79 -18.13 10.74 -12.93
N ASP A 80 -18.13 11.02 -11.62
CA ASP A 80 -18.56 12.31 -11.06
C ASP A 80 -17.46 13.38 -11.15
N ALA A 81 -16.19 12.99 -11.14
CA ALA A 81 -15.04 13.87 -11.18
C ALA A 81 -13.92 13.32 -12.09
N PRO A 82 -14.10 13.35 -13.41
CA PRO A 82 -13.26 12.64 -14.39
C PRO A 82 -11.81 13.16 -14.50
N LYS A 83 -11.47 14.27 -13.84
CA LYS A 83 -10.11 14.81 -13.78
C LYS A 83 -9.43 14.57 -12.42
N THR A 84 -10.16 13.99 -11.47
CA THR A 84 -9.63 13.72 -10.12
C THR A 84 -8.67 12.53 -10.15
N TYR A 85 -7.54 12.70 -9.50
CA TYR A 85 -6.64 11.58 -9.19
C TYR A 85 -5.92 11.82 -7.86
N PHE A 86 -5.33 10.76 -7.34
CA PHE A 86 -4.62 10.76 -6.07
C PHE A 86 -3.26 10.07 -6.22
N GLU A 87 -2.27 10.58 -5.52
CA GLU A 87 -0.92 10.00 -5.45
C GLU A 87 -0.59 9.67 -3.99
N ARG A 88 -0.06 8.47 -3.72
CA ARG A 88 0.49 8.06 -2.43
C ARG A 88 1.99 7.96 -2.58
N VAL A 89 2.71 8.67 -1.71
CA VAL A 89 4.19 8.70 -1.68
C VAL A 89 4.65 8.06 -0.38
N PRO A 90 5.16 6.82 -0.42
CA PRO A 90 5.67 6.14 0.75
C PRO A 90 6.85 6.88 1.38
N SER A 91 6.80 7.11 2.69
CA SER A 91 7.93 7.59 3.48
C SER A 91 8.72 6.43 4.08
N GLU A 92 8.00 5.40 4.53
CA GLU A 92 8.58 4.24 5.18
C GLU A 92 7.77 2.97 4.86
N ILE A 93 8.46 1.84 4.71
CA ILE A 93 7.88 0.51 4.58
C ILE A 93 8.64 -0.42 5.52
N ILE A 94 7.92 -1.09 6.42
CA ILE A 94 8.47 -1.99 7.43
C ILE A 94 7.87 -3.37 7.22
N ILE A 95 8.72 -4.37 6.96
CA ILE A 95 8.33 -5.78 6.95
C ILE A 95 8.27 -6.28 8.40
N SER A 96 7.18 -6.93 8.77
CA SER A 96 7.01 -7.44 10.14
C SER A 96 8.03 -8.55 10.46
N LYS A 97 8.75 -8.38 11.56
CA LYS A 97 9.71 -9.40 12.04
C LYS A 97 9.02 -10.68 12.52
N ASN A 98 7.80 -10.56 13.05
CA ASN A 98 7.05 -11.68 13.60
C ASN A 98 6.17 -12.39 12.55
N ASN A 99 5.85 -11.71 11.45
CA ASN A 99 5.08 -12.25 10.35
C ASN A 99 5.61 -11.67 9.02
N PRO A 100 6.57 -12.31 8.36
CA PRO A 100 7.22 -11.76 7.15
C PRO A 100 6.28 -11.61 5.95
N ASP A 101 5.06 -12.15 6.02
CA ASP A 101 4.02 -11.92 5.01
C ASP A 101 3.16 -10.66 5.29
N MET A 102 3.51 -9.88 6.30
CA MET A 102 2.85 -8.63 6.65
C MET A 102 3.84 -7.46 6.58
N ALA A 103 3.37 -6.33 6.07
CA ALA A 103 4.13 -5.09 6.05
C ALA A 103 3.26 -3.89 6.40
N TRP A 104 3.90 -2.86 6.94
CA TRP A 104 3.32 -1.57 7.24
C TRP A 104 3.96 -0.50 6.38
N GLU A 105 3.15 0.31 5.73
CA GLU A 105 3.55 1.46 4.93
C GLU A 105 2.98 2.74 5.52
N THR A 106 3.79 3.79 5.61
CA THR A 106 3.33 5.15 5.94
C THR A 106 3.84 6.14 4.92
N GLY A 107 3.10 7.24 4.76
CA GLY A 107 3.50 8.26 3.80
C GLY A 107 2.58 9.47 3.77
N ILE A 108 2.71 10.24 2.71
CA ILE A 108 1.84 11.35 2.37
C ILE A 108 0.99 10.99 1.15
N TRP A 109 -0.20 11.52 1.09
CA TRP A 109 -1.02 11.47 -0.11
C TRP A 109 -1.31 12.88 -0.62
N LYS A 110 -1.50 13.01 -1.92
CA LYS A 110 -1.86 14.24 -2.60
C LYS A 110 -3.10 14.02 -3.46
N GLY A 111 -4.00 14.99 -3.44
CA GLY A 111 -5.19 15.02 -4.29
C GLY A 111 -5.07 16.08 -5.36
N PHE A 112 -5.44 15.73 -6.57
CA PHE A 112 -5.42 16.61 -7.74
C PHE A 112 -6.81 16.74 -8.33
N ASN A 113 -7.21 17.98 -8.65
CA ASN A 113 -8.55 18.32 -9.13
C ASN A 113 -9.66 17.88 -8.15
N THR A 114 -9.39 17.96 -6.86
CA THR A 114 -10.29 17.61 -5.78
C THR A 114 -10.22 18.64 -4.65
N TYR A 115 -11.22 18.63 -3.76
CA TYR A 115 -11.30 19.55 -2.63
C TYR A 115 -10.15 19.33 -1.63
N SER A 116 -9.93 18.08 -1.21
CA SER A 116 -8.85 17.74 -0.30
C SER A 116 -7.53 17.61 -1.06
N LYS A 117 -6.54 18.44 -0.71
CA LYS A 117 -5.26 18.55 -1.43
C LYS A 117 -4.23 17.54 -0.97
N GLY A 118 -4.35 17.03 0.26
CA GLY A 118 -3.40 16.04 0.76
C GLY A 118 -3.50 15.77 2.24
N GLY A 119 -2.55 14.96 2.72
CA GLY A 119 -2.44 14.59 4.11
C GLY A 119 -1.51 13.39 4.33
N ARG A 120 -1.82 12.64 5.38
CA ARG A 120 -1.06 11.45 5.77
C ARG A 120 -1.87 10.20 5.47
N TYR A 121 -1.15 9.11 5.20
CA TYR A 121 -1.76 7.80 5.11
C TYR A 121 -0.88 6.71 5.72
N SER A 122 -1.51 5.60 6.01
CA SER A 122 -0.85 4.34 6.28
C SER A 122 -1.56 3.20 5.57
N ALA A 123 -0.84 2.12 5.29
CA ALA A 123 -1.37 0.93 4.67
C ALA A 123 -0.80 -0.34 5.31
N GLN A 124 -1.66 -1.34 5.46
CA GLN A 124 -1.28 -2.69 5.80
C GLN A 124 -1.22 -3.52 4.51
N TRP A 125 -0.07 -4.12 4.26
CA TRP A 125 0.18 -5.03 3.16
C TRP A 125 0.23 -6.46 3.67
N LYS A 126 -0.25 -7.39 2.85
CA LYS A 126 -0.15 -8.82 3.10
C LYS A 126 0.33 -9.53 1.84
N LYS A 127 1.27 -10.43 1.98
CA LYS A 127 1.72 -11.29 0.89
C LYS A 127 0.74 -12.44 0.73
N LYS A 128 0.18 -12.60 -0.47
CA LYS A 128 -0.74 -13.67 -0.84
C LYS A 128 -0.29 -14.24 -2.19
N ASP A 129 -0.09 -15.54 -2.25
CA ASP A 129 0.35 -16.26 -3.46
C ASP A 129 1.61 -15.63 -4.10
N GLY A 130 2.58 -15.22 -3.25
CA GLY A 130 3.84 -14.60 -3.65
C GLY A 130 3.75 -13.12 -4.05
N ALA A 131 2.57 -12.50 -4.04
CA ALA A 131 2.37 -11.09 -4.39
C ALA A 131 1.94 -10.25 -3.18
N TRP A 132 2.48 -9.03 -3.07
CA TRP A 132 2.06 -8.08 -2.06
C TRP A 132 0.73 -7.42 -2.45
N LYS A 133 -0.25 -7.50 -1.55
CA LYS A 133 -1.60 -6.94 -1.69
C LYS A 133 -1.94 -6.03 -0.51
N ILE A 134 -2.73 -5.00 -0.74
CA ILE A 134 -3.20 -4.09 0.29
C ILE A 134 -4.41 -4.73 0.98
N GLN A 135 -4.35 -4.86 2.30
CA GLN A 135 -5.46 -5.30 3.13
C GLN A 135 -6.24 -4.12 3.72
N ALA A 136 -5.52 -3.07 4.14
CA ALA A 136 -6.17 -1.89 4.70
C ALA A 136 -5.42 -0.61 4.37
N GLU A 137 -6.15 0.50 4.23
CA GLU A 137 -5.60 1.85 4.13
C GLU A 137 -6.35 2.81 5.06
N LEU A 138 -5.60 3.70 5.70
CA LEU A 138 -6.12 4.80 6.52
C LEU A 138 -5.58 6.11 5.98
N PHE A 139 -6.49 7.04 5.66
CA PHE A 139 -6.16 8.38 5.20
C PHE A 139 -6.64 9.45 6.19
N VAL A 140 -5.82 10.48 6.39
CA VAL A 140 -6.21 11.69 7.11
C VAL A 140 -5.98 12.87 6.19
N ALA A 141 -7.05 13.64 5.91
CA ALA A 141 -6.94 14.87 5.13
C ALA A 141 -6.47 16.00 6.06
N LEU A 142 -5.35 16.63 5.73
CA LEU A 142 -4.72 17.70 6.49
C LEU A 142 -4.66 19.02 5.70
N GLU A 143 -4.81 18.93 4.37
CA GLU A 143 -4.72 20.07 3.46
C GLU A 143 -6.02 20.21 2.63
N LYS A 144 -6.46 21.46 2.45
CA LYS A 144 -7.66 21.84 1.64
C LYS A 144 -7.26 22.60 0.39
#